data_8c7e39f39289129548313e961923bd9e
#
_entry.id   8c7e39f39289129548313e961923bd9e
#
_cell.length_a   1.000
_cell.length_b   1.000
_cell.length_c   1.000
_cell.angle_alpha   90.00
_cell.angle_beta   90.00
_cell.angle_gamma   90.00
#
_symmetry.space_group_name_H-M   'P 1'
#
loop_
_entity.id
_entity.type
_entity.pdbx_description
1 polymer ?
#
loop_
_entity_poly.entity_id
_entity_poly.type
_entity_poly.pdbx_seq_one_letter_code
_entity_poly.pdbx_strand_id
1 'polypeptide(L)'
;MAGLGHLQMDLRKLMEKINKIYGPPGTGKTFRLIKRVKAYQRKGVPLHKIGYFAFTRKAAEEARKRINVSEKEVPYFQTLHAFCYHLLGLKEEDIMQPYHYEDLGKRLNIRVSFTDKYNEEETHFLTCNNPYFQMIQRAINKDITIRKEFDLNEHDKKEIDFDTLNHIHRNALLYKAKNNIVDFNDIITEVIKSNKIPRFKAIFIDEAQDLSPLQWKLYDKLKEHCDQIYLAGDDDQAIYAWAGADVNRFIKE
;
A
#
# COMPACT_ATOMS: atom_id res chain seq x y z
N MET A 1 -39.96 1.47 -8.90
CA MET A 1 -39.34 0.13 -9.16
C MET A 1 -38.09 0.17 -10.07
N ALA A 2 -37.74 1.29 -10.69
CA ALA A 2 -36.57 1.40 -11.58
C ALA A 2 -35.20 1.47 -10.83
N GLY A 3 -35.18 1.85 -9.57
CA GLY A 3 -33.94 2.02 -8.82
C GLY A 3 -33.25 0.73 -8.38
N LEU A 4 -34.00 -0.31 -8.07
CA LEU A 4 -33.45 -1.61 -7.61
C LEU A 4 -32.79 -2.41 -8.74
N GLY A 5 -33.29 -2.29 -9.96
CA GLY A 5 -32.72 -2.97 -11.13
C GLY A 5 -31.36 -2.41 -11.57
N HIS A 6 -31.17 -1.08 -11.44
CA HIS A 6 -29.88 -0.44 -11.73
C HIS A 6 -28.81 -0.80 -10.70
N LEU A 7 -29.16 -0.82 -9.40
CA LEU A 7 -28.26 -1.24 -8.33
C LEU A 7 -27.82 -2.70 -8.48
N GLN A 8 -28.73 -3.61 -8.85
CA GLN A 8 -28.41 -5.02 -9.07
C GLN A 8 -27.55 -5.26 -10.32
N MET A 9 -27.75 -4.47 -11.38
CA MET A 9 -26.93 -4.56 -12.59
C MET A 9 -25.52 -4.02 -12.37
N ASP A 10 -25.37 -2.96 -11.57
CA ASP A 10 -24.07 -2.42 -11.20
C ASP A 10 -23.29 -3.36 -10.27
N LEU A 11 -23.96 -4.03 -9.31
CA LEU A 11 -23.35 -5.03 -8.44
C LEU A 11 -22.90 -6.28 -9.24
N ARG A 12 -23.68 -6.77 -10.20
CA ARG A 12 -23.26 -7.86 -11.08
C ARG A 12 -22.03 -7.50 -11.92
N LYS A 13 -22.01 -6.33 -12.54
CA LYS A 13 -20.84 -5.83 -13.30
C LYS A 13 -19.61 -5.68 -12.40
N LEU A 14 -19.77 -5.25 -11.16
CA LEU A 14 -18.67 -5.16 -10.18
C LEU A 14 -18.14 -6.56 -9.80
N MET A 15 -19.02 -7.53 -9.57
CA MET A 15 -18.62 -8.92 -9.25
C MET A 15 -17.93 -9.62 -10.44
N GLU A 16 -18.35 -9.37 -11.68
CA GLU A 16 -17.67 -9.88 -12.89
C GLU A 16 -16.28 -9.25 -13.13
N LYS A 17 -16.01 -8.10 -12.50
CA LYS A 17 -14.76 -7.34 -12.63
C LYS A 17 -13.63 -7.90 -11.78
N ILE A 18 -13.95 -8.56 -10.67
CA ILE A 18 -12.98 -9.03 -9.67
C ILE A 18 -12.84 -10.55 -9.72
N ASN A 19 -11.61 -11.00 -9.91
CA ASN A 19 -11.27 -12.41 -9.95
C ASN A 19 -10.30 -12.73 -8.81
N LYS A 20 -10.66 -13.64 -7.92
CA LYS A 20 -9.81 -14.05 -6.80
C LYS A 20 -9.13 -15.38 -7.05
N ILE A 21 -7.90 -15.50 -6.60
CA ILE A 21 -7.08 -16.71 -6.65
C ILE A 21 -6.63 -17.01 -5.21
N TYR A 22 -7.27 -17.97 -4.59
CA TYR A 22 -6.94 -18.41 -3.24
C TYR A 22 -5.96 -19.56 -3.25
N GLY A 23 -5.19 -19.69 -2.20
CA GLY A 23 -4.38 -20.88 -1.88
C GLY A 23 -3.17 -20.59 -1.02
N PRO A 24 -2.69 -21.61 -0.29
CA PRO A 24 -1.50 -21.50 0.55
C PRO A 24 -0.22 -21.23 -0.27
N PRO A 25 0.92 -20.93 0.37
CA PRO A 25 2.19 -20.76 -0.29
C PRO A 25 2.53 -21.99 -1.17
N GLY A 26 3.17 -21.74 -2.31
CA GLY A 26 3.58 -22.81 -3.22
C GLY A 26 2.49 -23.37 -4.14
N THR A 27 1.21 -22.96 -4.01
CA THR A 27 0.12 -23.43 -4.88
C THR A 27 0.08 -22.78 -6.27
N GLY A 28 1.04 -21.91 -6.58
CA GLY A 28 1.16 -21.30 -7.88
C GLY A 28 0.24 -20.11 -8.12
N LYS A 29 -0.18 -19.38 -7.08
CA LYS A 29 -0.96 -18.13 -7.18
C LYS A 29 -0.32 -17.15 -8.15
N THR A 30 0.94 -16.76 -7.88
CA THR A 30 1.74 -15.89 -8.75
C THR A 30 1.84 -16.41 -10.18
N PHE A 31 2.05 -17.72 -10.37
CA PHE A 31 2.07 -18.34 -11.70
C PHE A 31 0.74 -18.13 -12.45
N ARG A 32 -0.40 -18.29 -11.76
CA ARG A 32 -1.73 -18.07 -12.33
C ARG A 32 -1.92 -16.59 -12.73
N LEU A 33 -1.47 -15.64 -11.89
CA LEU A 33 -1.49 -14.21 -12.25
C LEU A 33 -0.67 -13.95 -13.50
N ILE A 34 0.58 -14.42 -13.55
CA ILE A 34 1.48 -14.27 -14.71
C ILE A 34 0.89 -14.89 -15.99
N LYS A 35 0.26 -16.06 -15.88
CA LYS A 35 -0.44 -16.68 -17.01
C LYS A 35 -1.56 -15.79 -17.56
N ARG A 36 -2.29 -15.08 -16.68
CA ARG A 36 -3.31 -14.10 -17.08
C ARG A 36 -2.69 -12.86 -17.73
N VAL A 37 -1.61 -12.33 -17.19
CA VAL A 37 -0.84 -11.22 -17.83
C VAL A 37 -0.45 -11.59 -19.25
N LYS A 38 0.18 -12.79 -19.43
CA LYS A 38 0.55 -13.30 -20.76
C LYS A 38 -0.65 -13.47 -21.70
N ALA A 39 -1.83 -13.77 -21.17
CA ALA A 39 -3.05 -13.87 -21.97
C ALA A 39 -3.51 -12.48 -22.48
N TYR A 40 -3.39 -11.44 -21.66
CA TYR A 40 -3.65 -10.06 -22.10
C TYR A 40 -2.63 -9.60 -23.15
N GLN A 41 -1.34 -9.90 -22.96
CA GLN A 41 -0.29 -9.60 -23.91
C GLN A 41 -0.56 -10.26 -25.28
N ARG A 42 -0.95 -11.56 -25.29
CA ARG A 42 -1.31 -12.29 -26.53
C ARG A 42 -2.54 -11.70 -27.24
N LYS A 43 -3.44 -11.05 -26.51
CA LYS A 43 -4.61 -10.34 -27.06
C LYS A 43 -4.24 -8.94 -27.57
N GLY A 44 -2.97 -8.56 -27.57
CA GLY A 44 -2.49 -7.25 -28.03
C GLY A 44 -2.75 -6.10 -27.06
N VAL A 45 -3.06 -6.38 -25.79
CA VAL A 45 -3.20 -5.31 -24.80
C VAL A 45 -1.83 -4.72 -24.49
N PRO A 46 -1.64 -3.41 -24.65
CA PRO A 46 -0.37 -2.76 -24.34
C PRO A 46 0.01 -2.93 -22.87
N LEU A 47 1.27 -3.26 -22.60
CA LEU A 47 1.74 -3.57 -21.25
C LEU A 47 1.62 -2.38 -20.29
N HIS A 48 1.72 -1.14 -20.78
CA HIS A 48 1.48 0.06 -19.97
C HIS A 48 -0.01 0.25 -19.59
N LYS A 49 -0.92 -0.61 -20.06
CA LYS A 49 -2.32 -0.70 -19.60
C LYS A 49 -2.56 -1.82 -18.59
N ILE A 50 -1.50 -2.48 -18.14
CA ILE A 50 -1.53 -3.55 -17.17
C ILE A 50 -0.77 -3.12 -15.92
N GLY A 51 -1.44 -3.12 -14.77
CA GLY A 51 -0.82 -2.96 -13.46
C GLY A 51 -0.55 -4.32 -12.83
N TYR A 52 0.66 -4.55 -12.32
CA TYR A 52 0.99 -5.70 -11.49
C TYR A 52 1.64 -5.21 -10.20
N PHE A 53 0.93 -5.36 -9.10
CA PHE A 53 1.33 -4.87 -7.80
C PHE A 53 1.67 -6.04 -6.89
N ALA A 54 2.95 -6.14 -6.54
CA ALA A 54 3.46 -7.13 -5.59
C ALA A 54 3.72 -6.48 -4.23
N PHE A 55 3.78 -7.29 -3.20
CA PHE A 55 4.10 -6.80 -1.86
C PHE A 55 5.55 -6.33 -1.74
N THR A 56 6.51 -7.04 -2.37
CA THR A 56 7.94 -6.70 -2.35
C THR A 56 8.47 -6.32 -3.73
N ARG A 57 9.57 -5.54 -3.74
CA ARG A 57 10.30 -5.20 -4.98
C ARG A 57 10.80 -6.45 -5.72
N LYS A 58 11.32 -7.42 -4.97
CA LYS A 58 11.82 -8.70 -5.49
C LYS A 58 10.71 -9.49 -6.20
N ALA A 59 9.52 -9.57 -5.59
CA ALA A 59 8.38 -10.23 -6.21
C ALA A 59 7.92 -9.54 -7.51
N ALA A 60 7.93 -8.21 -7.56
CA ALA A 60 7.63 -7.46 -8.78
C ALA A 60 8.68 -7.69 -9.87
N GLU A 61 9.96 -7.74 -9.50
CA GLU A 61 11.07 -8.05 -10.42
C GLU A 61 10.96 -9.49 -10.98
N GLU A 62 10.65 -10.46 -10.12
CA GLU A 62 10.42 -11.83 -10.54
C GLU A 62 9.25 -11.95 -11.52
N ALA A 63 8.17 -11.21 -11.29
CA ALA A 63 7.05 -11.14 -12.22
C ALA A 63 7.49 -10.62 -13.60
N ARG A 64 8.30 -9.54 -13.66
CA ARG A 64 8.87 -9.01 -14.90
C ARG A 64 9.73 -10.06 -15.63
N LYS A 65 10.62 -10.74 -14.90
CA LYS A 65 11.47 -11.83 -15.46
C LYS A 65 10.63 -12.95 -16.07
N ARG A 66 9.55 -13.35 -15.39
CA ARG A 66 8.68 -14.44 -15.85
C ARG A 66 7.90 -14.12 -17.12
N ILE A 67 7.61 -12.86 -17.41
CA ILE A 67 6.99 -12.43 -18.68
C ILE A 67 8.03 -12.03 -19.73
N ASN A 68 9.31 -12.05 -19.40
CA ASN A 68 10.44 -11.75 -20.27
C ASN A 68 10.36 -10.32 -20.88
N VAL A 69 10.17 -9.32 -20.03
CA VAL A 69 10.11 -7.90 -20.40
C VAL A 69 11.00 -7.08 -19.47
N SER A 70 11.48 -5.95 -20.01
CA SER A 70 12.25 -4.97 -19.24
C SER A 70 11.33 -4.10 -18.40
N GLU A 71 11.88 -3.45 -17.39
CA GLU A 71 11.14 -2.52 -16.52
C GLU A 71 10.52 -1.35 -17.31
N LYS A 72 11.22 -0.88 -18.34
CA LYS A 72 10.74 0.22 -19.22
C LYS A 72 9.47 -0.14 -19.99
N GLU A 73 9.30 -1.43 -20.31
CA GLU A 73 8.12 -1.90 -21.05
C GLU A 73 6.89 -2.06 -20.15
N VAL A 74 7.12 -2.27 -18.84
CA VAL A 74 6.06 -2.51 -17.83
C VAL A 74 6.16 -1.53 -16.66
N PRO A 75 5.88 -0.24 -16.87
CA PRO A 75 6.09 0.80 -15.87
C PRO A 75 5.28 0.60 -14.59
N TYR A 76 4.26 -0.26 -14.61
CA TYR A 76 3.36 -0.50 -13.49
C TYR A 76 3.50 -1.93 -12.89
N PHE A 77 4.66 -2.58 -13.08
CA PHE A 77 5.00 -3.83 -12.39
C PHE A 77 5.92 -3.52 -11.22
N GLN A 78 5.34 -3.21 -10.07
CA GLN A 78 6.06 -2.68 -8.92
C GLN A 78 5.23 -2.85 -7.62
N THR A 79 5.70 -2.32 -6.50
CA THR A 79 4.89 -2.24 -5.28
C THR A 79 3.89 -1.07 -5.38
N LEU A 80 2.81 -1.09 -4.57
CA LEU A 80 1.85 0.02 -4.53
C LEU A 80 2.51 1.34 -4.12
N HIS A 81 3.47 1.31 -3.20
CA HIS A 81 4.21 2.52 -2.81
C HIS A 81 5.09 3.06 -3.96
N ALA A 82 5.82 2.18 -4.66
CA ALA A 82 6.63 2.59 -5.80
C ALA A 82 5.75 3.18 -6.92
N PHE A 83 4.57 2.59 -7.16
CA PHE A 83 3.58 3.14 -8.08
C PHE A 83 3.17 4.57 -7.69
N CYS A 84 2.81 4.79 -6.43
CA CYS A 84 2.42 6.10 -5.94
C CYS A 84 3.57 7.11 -6.02
N TYR A 85 4.78 6.70 -5.63
CA TYR A 85 5.98 7.52 -5.72
C TYR A 85 6.23 8.02 -7.14
N HIS A 86 6.23 7.12 -8.13
CA HIS A 86 6.42 7.47 -9.54
C HIS A 86 5.26 8.30 -10.10
N LEU A 87 4.02 8.00 -9.70
CA LEU A 87 2.84 8.72 -10.17
C LEU A 87 2.81 10.19 -9.72
N LEU A 88 3.32 10.46 -8.52
CA LEU A 88 3.47 11.82 -7.98
C LEU A 88 4.70 12.54 -8.54
N GLY A 89 5.61 11.83 -9.21
CA GLY A 89 6.85 12.38 -9.73
C GLY A 89 7.83 12.79 -8.63
N LEU A 90 7.75 12.13 -7.47
CA LEU A 90 8.59 12.44 -6.31
C LEU A 90 10.05 12.04 -6.59
N LYS A 91 10.95 12.76 -5.94
CA LYS A 91 12.38 12.47 -5.88
C LYS A 91 12.75 12.07 -4.44
N GLU A 92 13.97 11.56 -4.26
CA GLU A 92 14.47 11.18 -2.94
C GLU A 92 14.48 12.36 -1.95
N GLU A 93 14.77 13.57 -2.45
CA GLU A 93 14.77 14.83 -1.68
C GLU A 93 13.38 15.23 -1.16
N ASP A 94 12.29 14.74 -1.80
CA ASP A 94 10.92 15.01 -1.39
C ASP A 94 10.43 14.06 -0.28
N ILE A 95 11.26 13.06 0.08
CA ILE A 95 10.89 12.04 1.06
C ILE A 95 11.56 12.32 2.41
N MET A 96 10.79 12.17 3.48
CA MET A 96 11.29 12.30 4.84
C MET A 96 12.34 11.22 5.15
N GLN A 97 13.60 11.64 5.28
CA GLN A 97 14.76 10.79 5.54
C GLN A 97 15.04 10.67 7.06
N PRO A 98 15.85 9.71 7.52
CA PRO A 98 16.20 9.55 8.93
C PRO A 98 16.65 10.84 9.63
N TYR A 99 17.47 11.64 8.98
CA TYR A 99 17.98 12.89 9.54
C TYR A 99 16.85 13.93 9.77
N HIS A 100 15.75 13.88 9.02
CA HIS A 100 14.58 14.72 9.27
C HIS A 100 13.86 14.31 10.57
N TYR A 101 13.73 13.00 10.81
CA TYR A 101 13.16 12.50 12.08
C TYR A 101 14.06 12.84 13.27
N GLU A 102 15.38 12.78 13.10
CA GLU A 102 16.35 13.16 14.14
C GLU A 102 16.28 14.66 14.44
N ASP A 103 16.21 15.53 13.41
CA ASP A 103 16.04 16.97 13.58
C ASP A 103 14.73 17.30 14.29
N LEU A 104 13.63 16.67 13.86
CA LEU A 104 12.34 16.82 14.53
C LEU A 104 12.39 16.32 15.98
N GLY A 105 13.04 15.18 16.22
CA GLY A 105 13.25 14.62 17.56
C GLY A 105 14.02 15.59 18.48
N LYS A 106 15.10 16.19 18.00
CA LYS A 106 15.86 17.21 18.74
C LYS A 106 15.00 18.42 19.11
N ARG A 107 14.18 18.91 18.18
CA ARG A 107 13.26 20.04 18.41
C ARG A 107 12.19 19.74 19.45
N LEU A 108 11.74 18.48 19.50
CA LEU A 108 10.68 18.02 20.41
C LEU A 108 11.24 17.41 21.71
N ASN A 109 12.57 17.41 21.88
CA ASN A 109 13.27 16.79 22.99
C ASN A 109 12.89 15.31 23.19
N ILE A 110 12.75 14.58 22.08
CA ILE A 110 12.49 13.13 22.06
C ILE A 110 13.64 12.39 21.37
N ARG A 111 13.98 11.21 21.90
CA ARG A 111 15.02 10.37 21.30
C ARG A 111 14.45 9.63 20.09
N VAL A 112 15.13 9.77 18.96
CA VAL A 112 14.82 9.06 17.72
C VAL A 112 16.05 8.25 17.31
N SER A 113 15.86 7.00 16.98
CA SER A 113 16.89 6.12 16.41
C SER A 113 16.25 5.21 15.37
N PHE A 114 17.07 4.67 14.47
CA PHE A 114 16.63 3.75 13.43
C PHE A 114 17.36 2.43 13.61
N THR A 115 16.65 1.34 13.39
CA THR A 115 17.28 0.03 13.22
C THR A 115 17.41 -0.23 11.74
N ASP A 116 18.66 -0.46 11.32
CA ASP A 116 18.97 -1.04 10.02
C ASP A 116 18.50 -2.52 10.01
N LYS A 117 17.20 -2.72 9.91
CA LYS A 117 16.70 -4.00 9.45
C LYS A 117 16.74 -3.96 7.92
N TYR A 118 17.97 -4.08 7.38
CA TYR A 118 18.16 -4.49 5.99
C TYR A 118 17.66 -5.93 5.84
N ASN A 119 16.37 -6.10 5.71
CA ASN A 119 15.84 -7.26 5.05
C ASN A 119 15.83 -6.89 3.56
N GLU A 120 16.77 -7.43 2.78
CA GLU A 120 16.87 -7.25 1.33
C GLU A 120 15.58 -7.66 0.60
N GLU A 121 14.65 -8.29 1.29
CA GLU A 121 13.40 -8.85 0.76
C GLU A 121 12.18 -7.93 0.96
N GLU A 122 12.22 -7.02 1.93
CA GLU A 122 11.09 -6.15 2.27
C GLU A 122 11.35 -4.71 1.81
N THR A 123 10.27 -4.04 1.45
CA THR A 123 10.26 -2.58 1.23
C THR A 123 11.09 -1.91 2.31
N HIS A 124 11.93 -0.92 1.93
CA HIS A 124 12.75 -0.13 2.85
C HIS A 124 11.88 0.64 3.87
N PHE A 125 11.36 -0.07 4.85
CA PHE A 125 10.78 0.56 6.03
C PHE A 125 11.92 0.90 6.98
N LEU A 126 12.36 2.14 6.96
CA LEU A 126 13.14 2.69 8.07
C LEU A 126 12.25 2.63 9.30
N THR A 127 12.49 1.65 10.15
CA THR A 127 11.73 1.51 11.38
C THR A 127 12.30 2.48 12.40
N CYS A 128 11.59 3.58 12.59
CA CYS A 128 11.87 4.49 13.69
C CYS A 128 11.59 3.77 15.02
N ASN A 129 12.57 3.73 15.92
CA ASN A 129 12.44 3.08 17.22
C ASN A 129 11.67 3.89 18.27
N ASN A 130 11.22 5.10 17.91
CA ASN A 130 10.45 5.92 18.83
C ASN A 130 8.98 5.46 18.86
N PRO A 131 8.40 5.12 20.03
CA PRO A 131 7.06 4.55 20.15
C PRO A 131 5.96 5.51 19.67
N TYR A 132 6.13 6.83 19.82
CA TYR A 132 5.17 7.81 19.34
C TYR A 132 5.09 7.82 17.80
N PHE A 133 6.23 7.82 17.11
CA PHE A 133 6.24 7.74 15.65
C PHE A 133 5.69 6.40 15.15
N GLN A 134 5.99 5.29 15.84
CA GLN A 134 5.41 3.98 15.49
C GLN A 134 3.90 3.98 15.62
N MET A 135 3.34 4.58 16.69
CA MET A 135 1.89 4.67 16.87
C MET A 135 1.25 5.56 15.79
N ILE A 136 1.86 6.69 15.43
CA ILE A 136 1.39 7.56 14.34
C ILE A 136 1.37 6.77 13.02
N GLN A 137 2.43 6.05 12.70
CA GLN A 137 2.53 5.24 11.48
C GLN A 137 1.47 4.14 11.44
N ARG A 138 1.25 3.43 12.57
CA ARG A 138 0.19 2.42 12.68
C ARG A 138 -1.19 3.01 12.45
N ALA A 139 -1.48 4.17 13.04
CA ALA A 139 -2.76 4.85 12.87
C ALA A 139 -3.03 5.18 11.40
N ILE A 140 -2.03 5.71 10.69
CA ILE A 140 -2.13 6.05 9.26
C ILE A 140 -2.34 4.78 8.42
N ASN A 141 -1.54 3.73 8.66
CA ASN A 141 -1.66 2.44 7.94
C ASN A 141 -3.02 1.78 8.14
N LYS A 142 -3.56 1.85 9.37
CA LYS A 142 -4.90 1.35 9.70
C LYS A 142 -6.02 2.27 9.23
N ASP A 143 -5.69 3.45 8.69
CA ASP A 143 -6.64 4.47 8.27
C ASP A 143 -7.60 4.88 9.38
N ILE A 144 -7.07 5.08 10.57
CA ILE A 144 -7.79 5.54 11.75
C ILE A 144 -7.11 6.76 12.38
N THR A 145 -7.81 7.45 13.26
CA THR A 145 -7.23 8.56 14.01
C THR A 145 -6.18 8.08 15.00
N ILE A 146 -5.17 8.92 15.30
CA ILE A 146 -4.18 8.62 16.35
C ILE A 146 -4.85 8.39 17.72
N ARG A 147 -5.99 9.05 17.99
CA ARG A 147 -6.78 8.83 19.20
C ARG A 147 -7.33 7.40 19.25
N LYS A 148 -7.93 6.94 18.15
CA LYS A 148 -8.46 5.59 18.08
C LYS A 148 -7.36 4.53 18.20
N GLU A 149 -6.20 4.76 17.55
CA GLU A 149 -5.05 3.84 17.70
C GLU A 149 -4.55 3.79 19.14
N PHE A 150 -4.44 4.96 19.78
CA PHE A 150 -4.06 5.04 21.21
C PHE A 150 -5.06 4.30 22.12
N ASP A 151 -6.37 4.48 21.88
CA ASP A 151 -7.41 3.85 22.70
C ASP A 151 -7.44 2.32 22.55
N LEU A 152 -7.07 1.79 21.36
CA LEU A 152 -7.02 0.35 21.07
C LEU A 152 -5.78 -0.36 21.65
N ASN A 153 -4.70 0.36 21.97
CA ASN A 153 -3.43 -0.25 22.39
C ASN A 153 -3.13 0.02 23.86
N GLU A 154 -3.76 -0.76 24.75
CA GLU A 154 -3.60 -0.62 26.20
C GLU A 154 -2.16 -0.84 26.70
N HIS A 155 -1.38 -1.68 26.03
CA HIS A 155 0.02 -1.92 26.38
C HIS A 155 0.88 -0.66 26.18
N ASP A 156 0.66 0.07 25.12
CA ASP A 156 1.42 1.28 24.78
C ASP A 156 1.06 2.45 25.72
N LYS A 157 -0.11 2.44 26.36
CA LYS A 157 -0.55 3.49 27.32
C LYS A 157 0.34 3.62 28.56
N LYS A 158 1.19 2.65 28.85
CA LYS A 158 2.18 2.73 29.93
C LYS A 158 3.39 3.58 29.57
N GLU A 159 3.71 3.70 28.29
CA GLU A 159 4.89 4.36 27.77
C GLU A 159 4.56 5.62 26.95
N ILE A 160 3.32 5.74 26.45
CA ILE A 160 2.87 6.81 25.59
C ILE A 160 1.78 7.63 26.28
N ASP A 161 2.04 8.93 26.44
CA ASP A 161 1.04 9.91 26.83
C ASP A 161 0.35 10.48 25.58
N PHE A 162 -1.00 10.60 25.63
CA PHE A 162 -1.77 11.05 24.46
C PHE A 162 -1.51 12.50 24.10
N ASP A 163 -1.35 13.39 25.07
CA ASP A 163 -1.12 14.81 24.79
C ASP A 163 0.24 15.00 24.12
N THR A 164 1.26 14.28 24.57
CA THR A 164 2.58 14.21 23.94
C THR A 164 2.49 13.60 22.53
N LEU A 165 1.74 12.51 22.35
CA LEU A 165 1.50 11.89 21.04
C LEU A 165 0.88 12.89 20.05
N ASN A 166 -0.17 13.57 20.49
CA ASN A 166 -0.88 14.58 19.67
C ASN A 166 0.04 15.78 19.34
N HIS A 167 0.85 16.21 20.33
CA HIS A 167 1.85 17.28 20.13
C HIS A 167 2.88 16.88 19.06
N ILE A 168 3.46 15.68 19.17
CA ILE A 168 4.43 15.14 18.20
C ILE A 168 3.80 15.03 16.82
N HIS A 169 2.61 14.47 16.72
CA HIS A 169 1.90 14.31 15.45
C HIS A 169 1.68 15.66 14.75
N ARG A 170 1.16 16.66 15.48
CA ARG A 170 0.94 18.00 14.91
C ARG A 170 2.25 18.65 14.43
N ASN A 171 3.33 18.54 15.21
CA ASN A 171 4.62 19.07 14.82
C ASN A 171 5.23 18.31 13.63
N ALA A 172 5.04 16.99 13.52
CA ALA A 172 5.46 16.23 12.36
C ALA A 172 4.75 16.71 11.08
N LEU A 173 3.44 16.97 11.14
CA LEU A 173 2.70 17.53 10.00
C LEU A 173 3.21 18.92 9.61
N LEU A 174 3.43 19.81 10.58
CA LEU A 174 3.98 21.15 10.33
C LEU A 174 5.40 21.08 9.77
N TYR A 175 6.23 20.16 10.28
CA TYR A 175 7.60 19.96 9.81
C TYR A 175 7.62 19.50 8.35
N LYS A 176 6.79 18.51 7.98
CA LYS A 176 6.64 18.05 6.61
C LYS A 176 6.18 19.18 5.68
N ALA A 177 5.16 19.91 6.07
CA ALA A 177 4.64 21.04 5.29
C ALA A 177 5.70 22.14 5.10
N LYS A 178 6.44 22.49 6.16
CA LYS A 178 7.48 23.54 6.10
C LYS A 178 8.64 23.17 5.17
N ASN A 179 9.04 21.91 5.16
CA ASN A 179 10.16 21.43 4.37
C ASN A 179 9.74 20.90 2.98
N ASN A 180 8.44 20.94 2.67
CA ASN A 180 7.85 20.39 1.44
C ASN A 180 8.25 18.93 1.19
N ILE A 181 8.18 18.11 2.24
CA ILE A 181 8.49 16.68 2.20
C ILE A 181 7.30 15.85 2.64
N VAL A 182 7.25 14.60 2.20
CA VAL A 182 6.23 13.61 2.56
C VAL A 182 6.88 12.40 3.21
N ASP A 183 6.18 11.74 4.13
CA ASP A 183 6.63 10.44 4.61
C ASP A 183 6.08 9.30 3.74
N PHE A 184 6.48 8.09 4.06
CA PHE A 184 6.15 6.93 3.26
C PHE A 184 4.64 6.69 3.12
N ASN A 185 3.85 6.94 4.17
CA ASN A 185 2.40 6.78 4.14
C ASN A 185 1.68 7.93 3.44
N ASP A 186 2.26 9.14 3.50
CA ASP A 186 1.73 10.30 2.79
C ASP A 186 1.69 10.05 1.28
N ILE A 187 2.68 9.31 0.73
CA ILE A 187 2.76 8.99 -0.71
C ILE A 187 1.45 8.35 -1.20
N ILE A 188 0.95 7.34 -0.47
CA ILE A 188 -0.33 6.70 -0.80
C ILE A 188 -1.50 7.65 -0.60
N THR A 189 -1.51 8.38 0.52
CA THR A 189 -2.58 9.33 0.85
C THR A 189 -2.73 10.42 -0.21
N GLU A 190 -1.62 10.95 -0.72
CA GLU A 190 -1.63 11.99 -1.76
C GLU A 190 -2.14 11.44 -3.10
N VAL A 191 -1.82 10.21 -3.48
CA VAL A 191 -2.39 9.58 -4.69
C VAL A 191 -3.89 9.37 -4.55
N ILE A 192 -4.36 8.92 -3.37
CA ILE A 192 -5.80 8.75 -3.12
C ILE A 192 -6.55 10.09 -3.28
N LYS A 193 -5.96 11.20 -2.85
CA LYS A 193 -6.54 12.55 -2.99
C LYS A 193 -6.43 13.07 -4.43
N SER A 194 -5.38 12.69 -5.14
CA SER A 194 -5.16 13.12 -6.52
C SER A 194 -6.02 12.27 -7.47
N ASN A 195 -6.73 12.88 -8.41
CA ASN A 195 -7.45 12.13 -9.46
C ASN A 195 -6.53 11.77 -10.65
N LYS A 196 -5.23 11.53 -10.41
CA LYS A 196 -4.23 11.31 -11.47
C LYS A 196 -3.98 9.82 -11.81
N ILE A 197 -4.80 8.90 -11.29
CA ILE A 197 -4.62 7.46 -11.52
C ILE A 197 -4.85 7.12 -13.01
N PRO A 198 -3.90 6.43 -13.68
CA PRO A 198 -4.05 6.02 -15.07
C PRO A 198 -5.12 4.95 -15.23
N ARG A 199 -5.73 4.87 -16.41
CA ARG A 199 -6.71 3.83 -16.70
C ARG A 199 -6.05 2.53 -17.14
N PHE A 200 -6.40 1.44 -16.49
CA PHE A 200 -5.88 0.10 -16.75
C PHE A 200 -6.91 -0.80 -17.47
N LYS A 201 -6.42 -1.73 -18.29
CA LYS A 201 -7.21 -2.85 -18.81
C LYS A 201 -7.32 -3.97 -17.80
N ALA A 202 -6.24 -4.23 -17.07
CA ALA A 202 -6.25 -5.20 -15.99
C ALA A 202 -5.27 -4.78 -14.89
N ILE A 203 -5.64 -5.04 -13.65
CA ILE A 203 -4.80 -4.90 -12.47
C ILE A 203 -4.65 -6.28 -11.82
N PHE A 204 -3.44 -6.61 -11.45
CA PHE A 204 -3.06 -7.82 -10.74
C PHE A 204 -2.43 -7.43 -9.41
N ILE A 205 -2.93 -7.98 -8.31
CA ILE A 205 -2.37 -7.77 -6.98
C ILE A 205 -2.02 -9.14 -6.41
N ASP A 206 -0.74 -9.31 -6.11
CA ASP A 206 -0.20 -10.52 -5.48
C ASP A 206 -0.07 -10.30 -3.98
N GLU A 207 -0.30 -11.33 -3.18
CA GLU A 207 -0.34 -11.33 -1.70
C GLU A 207 -1.32 -10.27 -1.16
N ALA A 208 -2.53 -10.24 -1.71
CA ALA A 208 -3.54 -9.23 -1.37
C ALA A 208 -4.00 -9.28 0.11
N GLN A 209 -3.82 -10.42 0.81
CA GLN A 209 -4.10 -10.54 2.24
C GLN A 209 -3.21 -9.65 3.10
N ASP A 210 -2.04 -9.22 2.59
CA ASP A 210 -1.08 -8.39 3.34
C ASP A 210 -1.31 -6.88 3.18
N LEU A 211 -2.33 -6.48 2.40
CA LEU A 211 -2.65 -5.07 2.21
C LEU A 211 -3.19 -4.44 3.51
N SER A 212 -2.64 -3.28 3.87
CA SER A 212 -3.16 -2.46 4.96
C SER A 212 -4.47 -1.75 4.55
N PRO A 213 -5.29 -1.28 5.51
CA PRO A 213 -6.48 -0.48 5.21
C PRO A 213 -6.20 0.73 4.31
N LEU A 214 -5.07 1.42 4.49
CA LEU A 214 -4.65 2.51 3.62
C LEU A 214 -4.41 2.04 2.18
N GLN A 215 -3.75 0.88 2.00
CA GLN A 215 -3.54 0.29 0.68
C GLN A 215 -4.84 -0.23 0.06
N TRP A 216 -5.78 -0.71 0.87
CA TRP A 216 -7.13 -1.05 0.41
C TRP A 216 -7.90 0.18 -0.09
N LYS A 217 -7.75 1.34 0.53
CA LYS A 217 -8.30 2.59 -0.02
C LYS A 217 -7.71 2.95 -1.39
N LEU A 218 -6.40 2.77 -1.54
CA LEU A 218 -5.76 2.95 -2.86
C LEU A 218 -6.31 1.95 -3.88
N TYR A 219 -6.49 0.68 -3.48
CA TYR A 219 -7.14 -0.34 -4.30
C TYR A 219 -8.54 0.09 -4.75
N ASP A 220 -9.37 0.65 -3.87
CA ASP A 220 -10.70 1.14 -4.23
C ASP A 220 -10.61 2.19 -5.35
N LYS A 221 -9.62 3.09 -5.26
CA LYS A 221 -9.35 4.06 -6.33
C LYS A 221 -8.88 3.41 -7.62
N LEU A 222 -7.96 2.46 -7.55
CA LEU A 222 -7.51 1.69 -8.70
C LEU A 222 -8.66 0.92 -9.37
N LYS A 223 -9.56 0.38 -8.57
CA LYS A 223 -10.76 -0.33 -9.00
C LYS A 223 -11.67 0.57 -9.85
N GLU A 224 -11.82 1.84 -9.52
CA GLU A 224 -12.58 2.80 -10.33
C GLU A 224 -11.96 3.02 -11.73
N HIS A 225 -10.64 2.82 -11.85
CA HIS A 225 -9.83 3.14 -13.02
C HIS A 225 -9.37 1.91 -13.83
N CYS A 226 -9.95 0.75 -13.64
CA CYS A 226 -9.61 -0.45 -14.41
C CYS A 226 -10.82 -1.23 -14.88
N ASP A 227 -10.64 -2.07 -15.91
CA ASP A 227 -11.72 -2.89 -16.47
C ASP A 227 -11.81 -4.25 -15.77
N GLN A 228 -10.68 -4.86 -15.36
CA GLN A 228 -10.60 -6.17 -14.70
C GLN A 228 -9.58 -6.18 -13.58
N ILE A 229 -9.87 -6.88 -12.49
CA ILE A 229 -8.99 -7.05 -11.33
C ILE A 229 -8.77 -8.53 -11.05
N TYR A 230 -7.53 -8.86 -10.72
CA TYR A 230 -7.11 -10.18 -10.28
C TYR A 230 -6.38 -10.03 -8.94
N LEU A 231 -6.97 -10.60 -7.89
CA LEU A 231 -6.38 -10.64 -6.55
C LEU A 231 -5.89 -12.05 -6.28
N ALA A 232 -4.63 -12.19 -5.87
CA ALA A 232 -4.12 -13.46 -5.37
C ALA A 232 -3.71 -13.30 -3.91
N GLY A 233 -4.04 -14.30 -3.10
CA GLY A 233 -3.75 -14.26 -1.68
C GLY A 233 -4.06 -15.57 -0.97
N ASP A 234 -3.71 -15.60 0.29
CA ASP A 234 -3.96 -16.69 1.21
C ASP A 234 -4.82 -16.17 2.36
N ASP A 235 -6.01 -16.71 2.50
CA ASP A 235 -6.97 -16.33 3.55
C ASP A 235 -6.60 -16.88 4.93
N ASP A 236 -5.76 -17.93 4.98
CA ASP A 236 -5.28 -18.55 6.23
C ASP A 236 -3.99 -17.92 6.78
N GLN A 237 -3.31 -17.05 6.01
CA GLN A 237 -2.00 -16.50 6.37
C GLN A 237 -1.96 -14.96 6.33
N ALA A 238 -2.34 -14.32 7.42
CA ALA A 238 -2.02 -12.90 7.65
C ALA A 238 -0.73 -12.75 8.47
N ILE A 239 0.42 -12.90 7.84
CA ILE A 239 1.72 -12.77 8.53
C ILE A 239 1.95 -11.32 8.99
N TYR A 240 1.39 -10.34 8.30
CA TYR A 240 1.56 -8.91 8.55
C TYR A 240 0.38 -8.26 9.30
N ALA A 241 -0.44 -9.04 10.02
CA ALA A 241 -1.52 -8.50 10.86
C ALA A 241 -0.99 -7.47 11.89
N TRP A 242 0.23 -7.66 12.41
CA TRP A 242 0.91 -6.72 13.30
C TRP A 242 1.24 -5.37 12.64
N ALA A 243 1.45 -5.35 11.31
CA ALA A 243 1.68 -4.15 10.51
C ALA A 243 0.38 -3.51 10.02
N GLY A 244 -0.78 -4.09 10.39
CA GLY A 244 -2.10 -3.57 10.05
C GLY A 244 -2.73 -4.20 8.81
N ALA A 245 -2.29 -5.37 8.33
CA ALA A 245 -2.94 -6.07 7.21
C ALA A 245 -4.41 -6.39 7.51
N ASP A 246 -5.29 -6.18 6.53
CA ASP A 246 -6.74 -6.43 6.65
C ASP A 246 -7.17 -7.62 5.77
N VAL A 247 -6.97 -8.83 6.30
CA VAL A 247 -7.39 -10.10 5.65
C VAL A 247 -8.90 -10.17 5.46
N ASN A 248 -9.67 -9.65 6.42
CA ASN A 248 -11.13 -9.68 6.32
C ASN A 248 -11.61 -8.90 5.09
N ARG A 249 -10.91 -7.84 4.70
CA ARG A 249 -11.20 -7.09 3.50
C ARG A 249 -10.96 -7.95 2.26
N PHE A 250 -9.83 -8.68 2.19
CA PHE A 250 -9.54 -9.59 1.08
C PHE A 250 -10.60 -10.68 0.91
N ILE A 251 -11.07 -11.27 2.02
CA ILE A 251 -12.11 -12.31 1.99
C ILE A 251 -13.45 -11.76 1.48
N LYS A 252 -13.82 -10.53 1.89
CA LYS A 252 -15.11 -9.91 1.56
C LYS A 252 -15.18 -9.31 0.16
N GLU A 253 -14.03 -8.90 -0.43
CA GLU A 253 -13.96 -8.28 -1.76
C GLU A 253 -14.44 -9.23 -2.85
#